data_f395d4c6ff8bb627fcac49621b83f257
#
_entry.id   f395d4c6ff8bb627fcac49621b83f257
#
_cell.length_a   1.000
_cell.length_b   1.000
_cell.length_c   1.000
_cell.angle_alpha   90.00
_cell.angle_beta   90.00
_cell.angle_gamma   90.00
#
_symmetry.space_group_name_H-M   'P 1'
#
loop_
_entity.id
_entity.type
_entity.pdbx_description
1 polymer ?
#
loop_
_entity_poly.entity_id
_entity_poly.type
_entity_poly.pdbx_seq_one_letter_code
_entity_poly.pdbx_strand_id
1 'polypeptide(L)'
;MNDENGEVILSTVKTYGDTTHTFVQRKEYKGEFLPGFQKHFLSEPFNKVAGLESPDLLFIDHCVGNQPDGEMEAAASWYEKMLDFHRFWSIDDKMLHTEYSALRSVVVADFDENIKMPINEPADGKRKSQIQEYVEYYGGAGVQHIALRTEDIITSVQRMKARGCQFLTIPTTYYDQLREKLKSSET
;
A
#
# COMPACT_ATOMS: atom_id res chain seq x y z
N MET A 1 12.27 -2.78 -24.67
CA MET A 1 13.06 -3.98 -24.29
C MET A 1 12.52 -5.16 -25.09
N ASN A 2 13.39 -6.07 -25.57
CA ASN A 2 12.97 -7.24 -26.33
C ASN A 2 13.86 -8.46 -26.03
N ASP A 3 13.33 -9.64 -26.23
CA ASP A 3 14.02 -10.94 -26.25
C ASP A 3 13.32 -11.89 -27.24
N GLU A 4 13.64 -13.19 -27.21
CA GLU A 4 13.02 -14.19 -28.07
C GLU A 4 11.52 -14.38 -27.87
N ASN A 5 10.96 -13.89 -26.73
CA ASN A 5 9.54 -13.96 -26.39
C ASN A 5 8.73 -12.76 -26.84
N GLY A 6 9.37 -11.74 -27.43
CA GLY A 6 8.71 -10.56 -27.96
C GLY A 6 9.23 -9.24 -27.38
N GLU A 7 8.40 -8.20 -27.47
CA GLU A 7 8.74 -6.85 -27.05
C GLU A 7 7.88 -6.37 -25.89
N VAL A 8 8.51 -5.61 -24.98
CA VAL A 8 7.85 -4.84 -23.90
C VAL A 8 8.25 -3.38 -24.01
N ILE A 9 7.25 -2.48 -24.01
CA ILE A 9 7.45 -1.03 -24.02
C ILE A 9 7.24 -0.50 -22.61
N LEU A 10 8.20 0.30 -22.13
CA LEU A 10 8.17 0.92 -20.80
C LEU A 10 8.18 2.45 -20.94
N SER A 11 7.39 3.10 -20.09
CA SER A 11 7.44 4.56 -19.92
C SER A 11 7.37 4.89 -18.42
N THR A 12 8.27 5.74 -17.95
CA THR A 12 8.37 6.08 -16.53
C THR A 12 8.16 7.55 -16.31
N VAL A 13 7.32 7.90 -15.33
CA VAL A 13 7.07 9.27 -14.88
C VAL A 13 7.40 9.42 -13.41
N LYS A 14 7.92 10.59 -13.03
CA LYS A 14 8.09 10.96 -11.62
C LYS A 14 6.79 11.50 -11.07
N THR A 15 6.49 11.21 -9.81
CA THR A 15 5.37 11.77 -9.08
C THR A 15 5.86 12.67 -7.93
N TYR A 16 6.14 12.15 -6.77
CA TYR A 16 6.64 12.90 -5.62
C TYR A 16 7.94 12.30 -5.08
N GLY A 17 8.80 13.11 -4.49
CA GLY A 17 10.10 12.67 -3.97
C GLY A 17 10.91 11.95 -5.04
N ASP A 18 11.40 10.76 -4.75
CA ASP A 18 12.07 9.86 -5.68
C ASP A 18 11.14 8.76 -6.24
N THR A 19 9.85 8.81 -5.91
CA THR A 19 8.83 7.84 -6.36
C THR A 19 8.52 8.02 -7.85
N THR A 20 8.43 6.91 -8.56
CA THR A 20 8.10 6.86 -9.98
C THR A 20 6.99 5.85 -10.26
N HIS A 21 6.24 6.08 -11.34
CA HIS A 21 5.36 5.08 -11.94
C HIS A 21 5.92 4.64 -13.27
N THR A 22 6.01 3.34 -13.50
CA THR A 22 6.39 2.77 -14.78
C THR A 22 5.20 2.07 -15.41
N PHE A 23 4.77 2.59 -16.55
CA PHE A 23 3.75 1.95 -17.38
C PHE A 23 4.39 0.85 -18.20
N VAL A 24 3.77 -0.33 -18.22
CA VAL A 24 4.30 -1.53 -18.88
C VAL A 24 3.30 -2.01 -19.93
N GLN A 25 3.67 -1.88 -21.20
CA GLN A 25 2.89 -2.43 -22.32
C GLN A 25 3.53 -3.74 -22.78
N ARG A 26 2.82 -4.86 -22.60
CA ARG A 26 3.30 -6.21 -22.92
C ARG A 26 2.28 -7.07 -23.65
N LYS A 27 1.54 -6.49 -24.59
CA LYS A 27 0.40 -7.14 -25.28
C LYS A 27 0.74 -8.49 -25.88
N GLU A 28 1.81 -8.57 -26.66
CA GLU A 28 2.22 -9.75 -27.41
C GLU A 28 3.42 -10.49 -26.77
N TYR A 29 3.93 -10.00 -25.65
CA TYR A 29 5.05 -10.62 -24.97
C TYR A 29 4.62 -11.94 -24.32
N LYS A 30 5.34 -13.03 -24.62
CA LYS A 30 5.04 -14.40 -24.16
C LYS A 30 5.95 -14.89 -23.04
N GLY A 31 6.99 -14.11 -22.70
CA GLY A 31 7.93 -14.46 -21.65
C GLY A 31 7.34 -14.21 -20.24
N GLU A 32 8.18 -14.50 -19.25
CA GLU A 32 7.89 -14.17 -17.83
C GLU A 32 7.76 -12.65 -17.68
N PHE A 33 7.83 -12.06 -16.58
CA PHE A 33 7.49 -10.66 -16.25
C PHE A 33 7.99 -9.62 -17.30
N LEU A 34 9.30 -9.55 -17.56
CA LEU A 34 9.93 -8.64 -18.54
C LEU A 34 11.03 -9.37 -19.33
N PRO A 35 11.48 -8.83 -20.50
CA PRO A 35 12.61 -9.35 -21.23
C PRO A 35 13.85 -9.52 -20.35
N GLY A 36 14.46 -10.71 -20.40
CA GLY A 36 15.58 -11.12 -19.56
C GLY A 36 15.18 -11.78 -18.24
N PHE A 37 13.91 -11.77 -17.85
CA PHE A 37 13.42 -12.56 -16.74
C PHE A 37 13.21 -14.02 -17.15
N GLN A 38 13.55 -14.93 -16.28
CA GLN A 38 13.42 -16.37 -16.50
C GLN A 38 12.57 -16.99 -15.40
N LYS A 39 11.91 -18.09 -15.73
CA LYS A 39 11.19 -18.87 -14.75
C LYS A 39 12.14 -19.34 -13.66
N HIS A 40 11.80 -19.07 -12.42
CA HIS A 40 12.63 -19.47 -11.29
C HIS A 40 12.69 -21.01 -11.21
N PHE A 41 13.83 -21.55 -10.83
CA PHE A 41 13.99 -23.01 -10.69
C PHE A 41 13.07 -23.63 -9.62
N LEU A 42 12.64 -22.84 -8.61
CA LEU A 42 11.57 -23.20 -7.70
C LEU A 42 10.21 -22.84 -8.31
N SER A 43 9.95 -23.30 -9.53
CA SER A 43 8.71 -22.99 -10.26
C SER A 43 7.45 -23.59 -9.62
N GLU A 44 7.61 -24.59 -8.76
CA GLU A 44 6.50 -25.05 -7.94
C GLU A 44 6.16 -24.00 -6.86
N PRO A 45 4.89 -23.77 -6.58
CA PRO A 45 4.49 -22.87 -5.51
C PRO A 45 5.18 -23.24 -4.19
N PHE A 46 5.70 -22.23 -3.48
CA PHE A 46 6.42 -22.44 -2.21
C PHE A 46 5.62 -23.27 -1.19
N ASN A 47 4.31 -23.14 -1.18
CA ASN A 47 3.41 -23.94 -0.35
C ASN A 47 3.49 -25.44 -0.65
N LYS A 48 3.64 -25.86 -1.92
CA LYS A 48 3.84 -27.27 -2.27
C LYS A 48 5.19 -27.80 -1.76
N VAL A 49 6.25 -27.00 -1.90
CA VAL A 49 7.60 -27.37 -1.45
C VAL A 49 7.68 -27.46 0.08
N ALA A 50 7.04 -26.50 0.77
CA ALA A 50 7.07 -26.42 2.23
C ALA A 50 5.92 -27.18 2.94
N GLY A 51 4.97 -27.76 2.19
CA GLY A 51 3.76 -28.36 2.76
C GLY A 51 2.82 -27.35 3.43
N LEU A 52 2.96 -26.06 3.10
CA LEU A 52 2.17 -24.96 3.68
C LEU A 52 1.06 -24.53 2.73
N GLU A 53 -0.10 -24.23 3.28
CA GLU A 53 -1.23 -23.73 2.51
C GLU A 53 -0.98 -22.30 1.97
N SER A 54 -1.58 -21.99 0.80
CA SER A 54 -1.54 -20.64 0.22
C SER A 54 -2.10 -19.60 1.18
N PRO A 55 -1.53 -18.41 1.30
CA PRO A 55 -2.12 -17.31 2.06
C PRO A 55 -3.33 -16.66 1.39
N ASP A 56 -3.70 -17.08 0.16
CA ASP A 56 -4.84 -16.63 -0.64
C ASP A 56 -4.91 -15.10 -0.78
N LEU A 57 -3.75 -14.52 -1.13
CA LEU A 57 -3.66 -13.11 -1.52
C LEU A 57 -4.12 -12.98 -2.97
N LEU A 58 -5.02 -12.04 -3.25
CA LEU A 58 -5.65 -11.88 -4.56
C LEU A 58 -4.87 -10.92 -5.46
N PHE A 59 -4.69 -9.69 -5.01
CA PHE A 59 -4.01 -8.64 -5.77
C PHE A 59 -3.55 -7.50 -4.85
N ILE A 60 -2.79 -6.55 -5.42
CA ILE A 60 -2.43 -5.30 -4.76
C ILE A 60 -3.65 -4.39 -4.77
N ASP A 61 -4.17 -4.07 -3.59
CA ASP A 61 -5.37 -3.22 -3.45
C ASP A 61 -5.03 -1.73 -3.59
N HIS A 62 -3.98 -1.27 -2.91
CA HIS A 62 -3.51 0.11 -2.98
C HIS A 62 -2.05 0.26 -2.57
N CYS A 63 -1.46 1.40 -2.96
CA CYS A 63 -0.11 1.81 -2.55
C CYS A 63 -0.20 3.19 -1.88
N VAL A 64 0.31 3.33 -0.67
CA VAL A 64 0.22 4.56 0.12
C VAL A 64 1.50 5.37 0.05
N GLY A 65 1.37 6.66 -0.24
CA GLY A 65 2.46 7.63 -0.19
C GLY A 65 2.37 8.56 1.01
N ASN A 66 3.50 8.80 1.67
CA ASN A 66 3.63 9.81 2.71
C ASN A 66 4.28 11.07 2.15
N GLN A 67 3.75 12.23 2.53
CA GLN A 67 4.22 13.54 2.11
C GLN A 67 4.68 14.35 3.33
N PRO A 68 5.61 15.30 3.16
CA PRO A 68 5.83 16.38 4.12
C PRO A 68 4.55 17.17 4.39
N ASP A 69 4.50 17.88 5.50
CA ASP A 69 3.37 18.73 5.84
C ASP A 69 3.11 19.78 4.75
N GLY A 70 1.85 19.91 4.34
CA GLY A 70 1.40 20.83 3.30
C GLY A 70 1.65 20.35 1.86
N GLU A 71 2.21 19.16 1.61
CA GLU A 71 2.51 18.67 0.26
C GLU A 71 1.49 17.64 -0.28
N MET A 72 0.57 17.16 0.55
CA MET A 72 -0.45 16.18 0.16
C MET A 72 -1.31 16.66 -1.02
N GLU A 73 -1.79 17.90 -0.96
CA GLU A 73 -2.66 18.48 -1.99
C GLU A 73 -1.95 18.61 -3.35
N ALA A 74 -0.67 18.97 -3.33
CA ALA A 74 0.13 19.03 -4.56
C ALA A 74 0.30 17.64 -5.19
N ALA A 75 0.57 16.62 -4.38
CA ALA A 75 0.68 15.24 -4.83
C ALA A 75 -0.67 14.72 -5.38
N ALA A 76 -1.78 14.92 -4.68
CA ALA A 76 -3.11 14.53 -5.15
C ALA A 76 -3.47 15.21 -6.48
N SER A 77 -3.25 16.52 -6.59
CA SER A 77 -3.49 17.28 -7.83
C SER A 77 -2.63 16.82 -9.00
N TRP A 78 -1.44 16.29 -8.73
CA TRP A 78 -0.61 15.68 -9.76
C TRP A 78 -1.30 14.44 -10.39
N TYR A 79 -1.85 13.54 -9.56
CA TYR A 79 -2.60 12.37 -10.05
C TYR A 79 -3.85 12.78 -10.84
N GLU A 80 -4.60 13.76 -10.36
CA GLU A 80 -5.78 14.28 -11.05
C GLU A 80 -5.42 14.81 -12.45
N LYS A 81 -4.36 15.63 -12.55
CA LYS A 81 -3.97 16.29 -13.80
C LYS A 81 -3.22 15.39 -14.78
N MET A 82 -2.38 14.49 -14.29
CA MET A 82 -1.47 13.72 -15.13
C MET A 82 -2.01 12.34 -15.49
N LEU A 83 -2.83 11.75 -14.62
CA LEU A 83 -3.35 10.40 -14.81
C LEU A 83 -4.88 10.36 -14.89
N ASP A 84 -5.55 11.51 -14.89
CA ASP A 84 -7.01 11.63 -14.94
C ASP A 84 -7.70 10.86 -13.78
N PHE A 85 -7.04 10.85 -12.62
CA PHE A 85 -7.61 10.28 -11.41
C PHE A 85 -8.61 11.24 -10.80
N HIS A 86 -9.55 10.71 -10.03
CA HIS A 86 -10.49 11.51 -9.23
C HIS A 86 -10.25 11.27 -7.73
N ARG A 87 -10.72 12.20 -6.91
CA ARG A 87 -10.72 12.01 -5.45
C ARG A 87 -11.79 11.01 -5.08
N PHE A 88 -11.33 9.85 -4.64
CA PHE A 88 -12.18 8.73 -4.24
C PHE A 88 -12.73 8.94 -2.83
N TRP A 89 -11.87 9.34 -1.90
CA TRP A 89 -12.23 9.53 -0.51
C TRP A 89 -11.19 10.40 0.21
N SER A 90 -11.64 11.17 1.21
CA SER A 90 -10.75 11.96 2.04
C SER A 90 -11.11 11.81 3.51
N ILE A 91 -10.10 11.80 4.35
CA ILE A 91 -10.22 11.91 5.80
C ILE A 91 -9.55 13.19 6.23
N ASP A 92 -10.31 14.04 6.90
CA ASP A 92 -9.73 15.18 7.60
C ASP A 92 -9.14 14.77 8.97
N ASP A 93 -8.38 15.67 9.56
CA ASP A 93 -7.75 15.51 10.86
C ASP A 93 -8.73 15.29 12.03
N LYS A 94 -10.03 15.53 11.81
CA LYS A 94 -11.08 15.27 12.82
C LYS A 94 -11.52 13.81 12.85
N MET A 95 -11.30 13.05 11.79
CA MET A 95 -11.78 11.67 11.65
C MET A 95 -10.73 10.63 11.99
N LEU A 96 -9.46 10.92 11.77
CA LEU A 96 -8.34 10.00 12.07
C LEU A 96 -7.30 10.67 12.98
N HIS A 97 -7.69 11.03 14.17
CA HIS A 97 -6.69 11.29 15.19
C HIS A 97 -6.91 10.39 16.40
N THR A 98 -5.82 9.88 16.94
CA THR A 98 -5.80 9.42 18.31
C THR A 98 -5.53 10.64 19.21
N GLU A 99 -5.77 10.53 20.52
CA GLU A 99 -5.42 11.60 21.47
C GLU A 99 -3.97 12.11 21.30
N TYR A 100 -3.09 11.33 20.69
CA TYR A 100 -1.66 11.55 20.66
C TYR A 100 -1.06 11.79 19.27
N SER A 101 -1.66 11.32 18.21
CA SER A 101 -1.12 11.41 16.85
C SER A 101 -2.23 11.58 15.82
N ALA A 102 -2.02 12.45 14.85
CA ALA A 102 -2.96 12.74 13.79
C ALA A 102 -2.29 12.69 12.42
N LEU A 103 -3.10 12.46 11.39
CA LEU A 103 -2.72 12.56 9.99
C LEU A 103 -3.88 13.13 9.18
N ARG A 104 -3.57 13.71 8.03
CA ARG A 104 -4.52 14.02 6.97
C ARG A 104 -4.30 13.02 5.83
N SER A 105 -5.36 12.61 5.17
CA SER A 105 -5.29 11.65 4.07
C SER A 105 -6.32 11.96 3.00
N VAL A 106 -5.92 11.82 1.75
CA VAL A 106 -6.79 11.83 0.58
C VAL A 106 -6.50 10.58 -0.24
N VAL A 107 -7.52 9.94 -0.79
CA VAL A 107 -7.36 8.83 -1.72
C VAL A 107 -7.71 9.31 -3.11
N VAL A 108 -6.81 9.11 -4.06
CA VAL A 108 -7.07 9.30 -5.49
C VAL A 108 -7.16 7.95 -6.17
N ALA A 109 -8.05 7.83 -7.15
CA ALA A 109 -8.30 6.58 -7.87
C ALA A 109 -8.52 6.83 -9.36
N ASP A 110 -8.25 5.78 -10.18
CA ASP A 110 -8.62 5.75 -11.58
C ASP A 110 -10.15 5.70 -11.76
N PHE A 111 -10.62 5.84 -13.00
CA PHE A 111 -12.06 5.90 -13.30
C PHE A 111 -12.85 4.70 -12.77
N ASP A 112 -12.29 3.50 -12.90
CA ASP A 112 -12.93 2.25 -12.45
C ASP A 112 -12.65 1.91 -10.98
N GLU A 113 -11.93 2.76 -10.25
CA GLU A 113 -11.54 2.61 -8.83
C GLU A 113 -10.75 1.31 -8.54
N ASN A 114 -10.07 0.78 -9.57
CA ASN A 114 -9.21 -0.38 -9.42
C ASN A 114 -7.81 -0.02 -8.92
N ILE A 115 -7.31 1.16 -9.32
CA ILE A 115 -6.00 1.68 -8.90
C ILE A 115 -6.24 2.80 -7.89
N LYS A 116 -5.85 2.56 -6.65
CA LYS A 116 -6.04 3.50 -5.53
C LYS A 116 -4.70 3.91 -4.93
N MET A 117 -4.53 5.21 -4.75
CA MET A 117 -3.34 5.81 -4.16
C MET A 117 -3.75 6.72 -2.99
N PRO A 118 -3.80 6.19 -1.76
CA PRO A 118 -3.88 7.03 -0.57
C PRO A 118 -2.61 7.85 -0.40
N ILE A 119 -2.77 9.13 -0.10
CA ILE A 119 -1.71 10.10 0.09
C ILE A 119 -1.91 10.72 1.47
N ASN A 120 -0.91 10.61 2.32
CA ASN A 120 -0.95 11.07 3.70
C ASN A 120 0.01 12.23 3.91
N GLU A 121 -0.34 13.13 4.81
CA GLU A 121 0.57 14.10 5.40
C GLU A 121 0.41 14.16 6.92
N PRO A 122 1.40 14.67 7.67
CA PRO A 122 1.27 14.84 9.12
C PRO A 122 0.13 15.80 9.47
N ALA A 123 -0.44 15.61 10.65
CA ALA A 123 -1.30 16.61 11.27
C ALA A 123 -0.84 16.83 12.73
N ASP A 124 -1.25 17.98 13.30
CA ASP A 124 -0.89 18.31 14.67
C ASP A 124 -1.52 17.33 15.67
N GLY A 125 -0.72 16.91 16.63
CA GLY A 125 -1.11 16.01 17.71
C GLY A 125 -0.25 16.20 18.95
N LYS A 126 -0.60 15.57 20.06
CA LYS A 126 0.20 15.63 21.30
C LYS A 126 1.57 14.94 21.16
N ARG A 127 1.72 14.07 20.16
CA ARG A 127 2.97 13.41 19.81
C ARG A 127 3.26 13.63 18.33
N LYS A 128 4.52 13.51 17.98
CA LYS A 128 4.96 13.53 16.60
C LYS A 128 4.19 12.50 15.78
N SER A 129 3.67 12.92 14.63
CA SER A 129 2.97 12.04 13.69
C SER A 129 3.93 10.96 13.16
N GLN A 130 3.45 9.74 13.05
CA GLN A 130 4.19 8.65 12.37
C GLN A 130 4.53 8.97 10.91
N ILE A 131 3.72 9.81 10.26
CA ILE A 131 4.01 10.28 8.89
C ILE A 131 5.23 11.19 8.91
N GLN A 132 5.32 12.10 9.89
CA GLN A 132 6.48 12.97 10.05
C GLN A 132 7.75 12.16 10.39
N GLU A 133 7.63 11.13 11.24
CA GLU A 133 8.76 10.23 11.54
C GLU A 133 9.24 9.51 10.27
N TYR A 134 8.32 9.04 9.43
CA TYR A 134 8.65 8.42 8.15
C TYR A 134 9.41 9.40 7.24
N VAL A 135 8.86 10.60 7.04
CA VAL A 135 9.43 11.63 6.14
C VAL A 135 10.85 12.01 6.57
N GLU A 136 11.09 12.15 7.87
CA GLU A 136 12.42 12.46 8.40
C GLU A 136 13.39 11.29 8.24
N TYR A 137 12.96 10.07 8.54
CA TYR A 137 13.80 8.88 8.43
C TYR A 137 14.16 8.56 6.97
N TYR A 138 13.18 8.67 6.07
CA TYR A 138 13.34 8.40 4.64
C TYR A 138 14.09 9.53 3.91
N GLY A 139 14.01 10.75 4.44
CA GLY A 139 14.62 11.95 3.87
C GLY A 139 13.72 12.68 2.88
N GLY A 140 12.40 12.49 2.95
CA GLY A 140 11.41 13.13 2.08
C GLY A 140 10.15 12.30 1.89
N ALA A 141 9.36 12.68 0.87
CA ALA A 141 8.18 11.94 0.46
C ALA A 141 8.55 10.57 -0.12
N GLY A 142 7.71 9.54 0.13
CA GLY A 142 7.95 8.20 -0.38
C GLY A 142 6.79 7.24 -0.12
N VAL A 143 6.94 5.99 -0.55
CA VAL A 143 5.93 4.94 -0.40
C VAL A 143 5.96 4.38 1.02
N GLN A 144 4.85 4.46 1.75
CA GLN A 144 4.73 3.95 3.10
C GLN A 144 4.49 2.44 3.14
N HIS A 145 3.48 1.96 2.39
CA HIS A 145 3.14 0.54 2.31
C HIS A 145 2.39 0.17 1.03
N ILE A 146 2.34 -1.13 0.79
CA ILE A 146 1.54 -1.76 -0.25
C ILE A 146 0.52 -2.66 0.45
N ALA A 147 -0.75 -2.46 0.18
CA ALA A 147 -1.83 -3.28 0.73
C ALA A 147 -2.20 -4.41 -0.23
N LEU A 148 -2.35 -5.61 0.30
CA LEU A 148 -2.72 -6.80 -0.43
C LEU A 148 -4.14 -7.23 -0.03
N ARG A 149 -4.99 -7.47 -1.01
CA ARG A 149 -6.36 -7.92 -0.78
C ARG A 149 -6.43 -9.41 -0.53
N THR A 150 -7.29 -9.79 0.40
CA THR A 150 -7.73 -11.17 0.67
C THR A 150 -9.23 -11.17 0.98
N GLU A 151 -9.89 -12.31 0.83
CA GLU A 151 -11.29 -12.50 1.24
C GLU A 151 -11.43 -12.92 2.70
N ASP A 152 -10.41 -13.61 3.25
CA ASP A 152 -10.37 -14.04 4.65
C ASP A 152 -9.05 -13.63 5.31
N ILE A 153 -9.08 -12.45 5.96
CA ILE A 153 -7.91 -11.88 6.63
C ILE A 153 -7.38 -12.78 7.76
N ILE A 154 -8.26 -13.48 8.47
CA ILE A 154 -7.87 -14.31 9.61
C ILE A 154 -7.05 -15.50 9.11
N THR A 155 -7.59 -16.24 8.17
CA THR A 155 -6.91 -17.39 7.53
C THR A 155 -5.63 -16.96 6.83
N SER A 156 -5.66 -15.87 6.05
CA SER A 156 -4.48 -15.35 5.36
C SER A 156 -3.34 -15.03 6.33
N VAL A 157 -3.63 -14.30 7.41
CA VAL A 157 -2.63 -13.94 8.42
C VAL A 157 -2.08 -15.17 9.16
N GLN A 158 -2.93 -16.15 9.49
CA GLN A 158 -2.48 -17.40 10.11
C GLN A 158 -1.52 -18.16 9.19
N ARG A 159 -1.86 -18.30 7.91
CA ARG A 159 -1.02 -18.97 6.92
C ARG A 159 0.29 -18.22 6.66
N MET A 160 0.25 -16.89 6.62
CA MET A 160 1.47 -16.07 6.50
C MET A 160 2.38 -16.22 7.73
N LYS A 161 1.82 -16.24 8.94
CA LYS A 161 2.59 -16.51 10.17
C LYS A 161 3.22 -17.91 10.16
N ALA A 162 2.50 -18.92 9.70
CA ALA A 162 3.03 -20.29 9.56
C ALA A 162 4.23 -20.33 8.58
N ARG A 163 4.31 -19.39 7.63
CA ARG A 163 5.43 -19.22 6.70
C ARG A 163 6.58 -18.36 7.26
N GLY A 164 6.47 -17.90 8.51
CA GLY A 164 7.49 -17.07 9.15
C GLY A 164 7.32 -15.56 8.91
N CYS A 165 6.21 -15.12 8.32
CA CYS A 165 5.94 -13.69 8.17
C CYS A 165 5.75 -13.04 9.55
N GLN A 166 6.48 -11.96 9.79
CA GLN A 166 6.37 -11.17 11.01
C GLN A 166 5.34 -10.07 10.84
N PHE A 167 4.48 -9.90 11.83
CA PHE A 167 3.49 -8.83 11.89
C PHE A 167 3.82 -7.89 13.03
N LEU A 168 3.43 -6.62 12.87
CA LEU A 168 3.50 -5.66 13.97
C LEU A 168 2.61 -6.13 15.12
N THR A 169 3.16 -6.12 16.32
CA THR A 169 2.42 -6.46 17.53
C THR A 169 1.76 -5.23 18.11
N ILE A 170 0.49 -5.38 18.49
CA ILE A 170 -0.28 -4.33 19.17
C ILE A 170 -0.22 -4.59 20.66
N PRO A 171 0.02 -3.55 21.51
CA PRO A 171 0.02 -3.71 22.97
C PRO A 171 -1.28 -4.31 23.49
N THR A 172 -1.20 -5.14 24.53
CA THR A 172 -2.38 -5.78 25.15
C THR A 172 -3.40 -4.77 25.65
N THR A 173 -2.95 -3.61 26.11
CA THR A 173 -3.80 -2.48 26.53
C THR A 173 -4.81 -2.03 25.49
N TYR A 174 -4.46 -2.14 24.19
CA TYR A 174 -5.41 -1.86 23.10
C TYR A 174 -6.61 -2.81 23.15
N TYR A 175 -6.36 -4.10 23.31
CA TYR A 175 -7.43 -5.10 23.35
C TYR A 175 -8.28 -4.98 24.60
N ASP A 176 -7.69 -4.58 25.73
CA ASP A 176 -8.43 -4.34 26.95
C ASP A 176 -9.38 -3.15 26.81
N GLN A 177 -8.90 -2.04 26.26
CA GLN A 177 -9.73 -0.88 25.95
C GLN A 177 -10.85 -1.20 24.93
N LEU A 178 -10.54 -2.00 23.91
CA LEU A 178 -11.52 -2.43 22.91
C LEU A 178 -12.62 -3.28 23.55
N ARG A 179 -12.28 -4.24 24.41
CA ARG A 179 -13.26 -5.06 25.15
C ARG A 179 -14.19 -4.21 26.01
N GLU A 180 -13.66 -3.20 26.70
CA GLU A 180 -14.50 -2.29 27.49
C GLU A 180 -15.46 -1.45 26.63
N LYS A 181 -14.95 -0.94 25.50
CA LYS A 181 -15.80 -0.22 24.53
C LYS A 181 -16.92 -1.10 23.95
N LEU A 182 -16.61 -2.35 23.61
CA LEU A 182 -17.62 -3.27 23.09
C LEU A 182 -18.70 -3.61 24.12
N LYS A 183 -18.33 -3.82 25.39
CA LYS A 183 -19.29 -4.03 26.49
C LYS A 183 -20.25 -2.85 26.66
N SER A 184 -19.79 -1.62 26.44
CA SER A 184 -20.60 -0.40 26.55
C SER A 184 -21.46 -0.12 25.32
N SER A 185 -21.24 -0.80 24.20
CA SER A 185 -22.01 -0.63 22.95
C SER A 185 -23.12 -1.67 22.76
N GLU A 186 -23.17 -2.72 23.59
CA GLU A 186 -24.24 -3.74 23.58
C GLU A 186 -25.46 -3.33 24.44
N THR A 187 -25.49 -2.11 24.92
CA THR A 187 -26.64 -1.46 25.62
C THR A 187 -27.21 -0.35 24.77
#